data_c01167cfa68563f12f8df8b62b370b4e
#
_entry.id   c01167cfa68563f12f8df8b62b370b4e
#
_cell.length_a   1.000
_cell.length_b   1.000
_cell.length_c   1.000
_cell.angle_alpha   90.00
_cell.angle_beta   90.00
_cell.angle_gamma   90.00
#
_symmetry.space_group_name_H-M   'P 1'
#
loop_
_entity.id
_entity.type
_entity.pdbx_description
1 polymer ?
#
loop_
_entity_poly.entity_id
_entity_poly.type
_entity_poly.pdbx_seq_one_letter_code
_entity_poly.pdbx_strand_id
1 'polypeptide(L)'
;KEAVIEIKAESSKSVLYFAYRNQSFLLNDIFGVLAAYGLTIHSLSLYGQIHAPMLVFIKLVISRGGKVMPQKTAENVRKAIKETLLGRFEVEEMLALEFNLDSGLKKVETNFYVDRVFHLPALLVEANSQPGLFYKVMNAIWQEDLLVVNANLLVLRGRTRLILYLLGPNENLIPEYLGTKIAESLKQRLSD
;
A
#
# COMPACT_ATOMS: atom_id res chain seq x y z
N LYS A 1 7.29 -18.09 9.97
CA LYS A 1 6.88 -16.69 9.61
C LYS A 1 5.54 -16.43 10.29
N GLU A 2 5.52 -15.62 11.36
CA GLU A 2 4.30 -15.30 12.09
C GLU A 2 3.78 -13.94 11.64
N ALA A 3 2.62 -13.91 11.02
CA ALA A 3 1.87 -12.70 10.76
C ALA A 3 0.63 -12.70 11.66
N VAL A 4 0.40 -11.58 12.34
CA VAL A 4 -0.84 -11.34 13.08
C VAL A 4 -1.76 -10.52 12.19
N ILE A 5 -2.95 -11.06 11.88
CA ILE A 5 -3.94 -10.39 11.04
C ILE A 5 -5.25 -10.40 11.79
N GLU A 6 -5.76 -9.23 12.10
CA GLU A 6 -7.05 -9.04 12.77
C GLU A 6 -7.94 -8.11 11.95
N ILE A 7 -9.19 -8.48 11.75
CA ILE A 7 -10.19 -7.66 11.07
C ILE A 7 -11.38 -7.50 12.01
N LYS A 8 -11.69 -6.26 12.35
CA LYS A 8 -12.79 -5.89 13.25
C LYS A 8 -13.84 -5.05 12.52
N ALA A 9 -15.09 -5.27 12.87
CA ALA A 9 -16.16 -4.36 12.48
C ALA A 9 -16.17 -3.16 13.44
N GLU A 10 -16.11 -1.94 12.89
CA GLU A 10 -16.21 -0.70 13.66
C GLU A 10 -17.25 0.23 13.01
N SER A 11 -18.37 0.47 13.70
CA SER A 11 -19.45 1.33 13.22
C SER A 11 -19.94 0.97 11.80
N SER A 12 -19.56 1.72 10.77
CA SER A 12 -19.98 1.52 9.38
C SER A 12 -18.89 0.92 8.49
N LYS A 13 -17.70 0.63 9.02
CA LYS A 13 -16.54 0.16 8.28
C LYS A 13 -15.86 -1.00 9.00
N SER A 14 -14.87 -1.59 8.36
CA SER A 14 -14.00 -2.60 8.99
C SER A 14 -12.62 -2.02 9.19
N VAL A 15 -11.94 -2.45 10.25
CA VAL A 15 -10.55 -2.09 10.50
C VAL A 15 -9.72 -3.36 10.43
N LEU A 16 -8.71 -3.34 9.58
CA LEU A 16 -7.71 -4.37 9.46
C LEU A 16 -6.44 -3.92 10.19
N TYR A 17 -6.02 -4.74 11.14
CA TYR A 17 -4.72 -4.64 11.80
C TYR A 17 -3.83 -5.76 11.31
N PHE A 18 -2.62 -5.41 10.96
CA PHE A 18 -1.65 -6.36 10.46
C PHE A 18 -0.29 -6.08 11.08
N ALA A 19 0.34 -7.12 11.62
CA ALA A 19 1.70 -7.09 12.11
C ALA A 19 2.48 -8.27 11.54
N TYR A 20 3.66 -7.99 11.02
CA TYR A 20 4.47 -9.00 10.34
C TYR A 20 5.96 -8.73 10.58
N ARG A 21 6.72 -9.79 10.79
CA ARG A 21 8.16 -9.74 10.93
C ARG A 21 8.83 -10.42 9.75
N ASN A 22 9.34 -9.63 8.80
CA ASN A 22 10.07 -10.12 7.64
C ASN A 22 11.02 -9.05 7.08
N GLN A 23 12.03 -9.49 6.34
CA GLN A 23 12.96 -8.62 5.62
C GLN A 23 12.51 -8.36 4.17
N SER A 24 11.74 -9.26 3.58
CA SER A 24 11.25 -9.18 2.19
C SER A 24 9.73 -9.02 2.15
N PHE A 25 9.24 -7.98 2.76
CA PHE A 25 7.82 -7.74 2.83
C PHE A 25 7.33 -7.06 1.56
N LEU A 26 6.36 -7.68 0.91
CA LEU A 26 5.73 -7.15 -0.30
C LEU A 26 4.39 -6.50 0.04
N LEU A 27 4.39 -5.18 0.21
CA LEU A 27 3.17 -4.40 0.45
C LEU A 27 2.18 -4.47 -0.72
N ASN A 28 2.69 -4.52 -1.94
CA ASN A 28 1.88 -4.67 -3.13
C ASN A 28 0.97 -5.89 -3.06
N ASP A 29 1.44 -7.02 -2.54
CA ASP A 29 0.64 -8.25 -2.45
C ASP A 29 -0.56 -8.08 -1.52
N ILE A 30 -0.38 -7.44 -0.37
CA ILE A 30 -1.49 -7.16 0.55
C ILE A 30 -2.51 -6.23 -0.10
N PHE A 31 -2.05 -5.14 -0.70
CA PHE A 31 -2.96 -4.22 -1.38
C PHE A 31 -3.61 -4.85 -2.61
N GLY A 32 -2.92 -5.78 -3.26
CA GLY A 32 -3.49 -6.59 -4.32
C GLY A 32 -4.61 -7.50 -3.84
N VAL A 33 -4.42 -8.22 -2.74
CA VAL A 33 -5.50 -9.01 -2.11
C VAL A 33 -6.69 -8.13 -1.77
N LEU A 34 -6.48 -6.97 -1.15
CA LEU A 34 -7.57 -6.05 -0.81
C LEU A 34 -8.33 -5.57 -2.04
N ALA A 35 -7.60 -5.24 -3.11
CA ALA A 35 -8.19 -4.83 -4.38
C ALA A 35 -9.02 -5.97 -5.00
N ALA A 36 -8.47 -7.20 -5.07
CA ALA A 36 -9.14 -8.37 -5.62
C ALA A 36 -10.46 -8.72 -4.89
N TYR A 37 -10.55 -8.39 -3.60
CA TYR A 37 -11.80 -8.52 -2.85
C TYR A 37 -12.73 -7.30 -2.97
N GLY A 38 -12.41 -6.34 -3.84
CA GLY A 38 -13.21 -5.14 -4.07
C GLY A 38 -13.29 -4.22 -2.85
N LEU A 39 -12.23 -4.18 -2.04
CA LEU A 39 -12.19 -3.38 -0.82
C LEU A 39 -11.71 -1.96 -1.10
N THR A 40 -12.45 -0.99 -0.59
CA THR A 40 -12.07 0.42 -0.62
C THR A 40 -11.31 0.76 0.64
N ILE A 41 -10.14 1.37 0.51
CA ILE A 41 -9.31 1.85 1.61
C ILE A 41 -9.65 3.32 1.88
N HIS A 42 -10.02 3.64 3.11
CA HIS A 42 -10.39 4.99 3.56
C HIS A 42 -9.28 5.68 4.36
N SER A 43 -8.50 4.91 5.10
CA SER A 43 -7.29 5.39 5.74
C SER A 43 -6.26 4.29 5.86
N LEU A 44 -5.00 4.70 5.84
CA LEU A 44 -3.83 3.84 6.02
C LEU A 44 -2.91 4.51 7.03
N SER A 45 -2.46 3.73 7.99
CA SER A 45 -1.28 4.04 8.78
C SER A 45 -0.35 2.84 8.74
N LEU A 46 0.87 3.06 8.30
CA LEU A 46 1.92 2.05 8.23
C LEU A 46 3.12 2.55 9.00
N TYR A 47 3.67 1.70 9.86
CA TYR A 47 4.88 1.96 10.63
C TYR A 47 5.81 0.77 10.49
N GLY A 48 6.99 0.99 9.94
CA GLY A 48 8.08 0.03 9.87
C GLY A 48 9.17 0.34 10.87
N GLN A 49 9.68 -0.68 11.55
CA GLN A 49 10.90 -0.57 12.32
C GLN A 49 12.09 -0.75 11.39
N ILE A 50 12.99 0.24 11.34
CA ILE A 50 14.09 0.32 10.34
C ILE A 50 15.25 -0.66 10.65
N HIS A 51 15.26 -1.37 11.76
CA HIS A 51 16.34 -2.29 12.10
C HIS A 51 15.89 -3.75 12.04
N ALA A 52 16.76 -4.60 11.54
CA ALA A 52 16.49 -6.03 11.42
C ALA A 52 16.28 -6.73 12.79
N PRO A 53 15.29 -7.64 12.94
CA PRO A 53 14.34 -8.01 11.91
C PRO A 53 13.24 -6.96 11.76
N MET A 54 13.00 -6.49 10.53
CA MET A 54 12.00 -5.47 10.25
C MET A 54 10.61 -5.91 10.73
N LEU A 55 10.02 -5.13 11.62
CA LEU A 55 8.66 -5.31 12.10
C LEU A 55 7.78 -4.22 11.47
N VAL A 56 6.74 -4.65 10.77
CA VAL A 56 5.80 -3.76 10.11
C VAL A 56 4.44 -3.85 10.78
N PHE A 57 3.87 -2.69 11.10
CA PHE A 57 2.51 -2.55 11.60
C PHE A 57 1.67 -1.77 10.59
N ILE A 58 0.52 -2.31 10.23
CA ILE A 58 -0.42 -1.67 9.34
C ILE A 58 -1.78 -1.60 10.02
N LYS A 59 -2.39 -0.41 9.96
CA LYS A 59 -3.80 -0.21 10.28
C LYS A 59 -4.49 0.35 9.05
N LEU A 60 -5.54 -0.33 8.60
CA LEU A 60 -6.37 0.09 7.47
C LEU A 60 -7.82 0.21 7.90
N VAL A 61 -8.45 1.32 7.53
CA VAL A 61 -9.92 1.44 7.56
C VAL A 61 -10.43 1.11 6.17
N ILE A 62 -11.23 0.07 6.06
CA ILE A 62 -11.68 -0.51 4.79
C ILE A 62 -13.20 -0.71 4.78
N SER A 63 -13.78 -0.76 3.58
CA SER A 63 -15.19 -1.12 3.39
C SER A 63 -15.38 -1.93 2.11
N ARG A 64 -16.49 -2.63 2.00
CA ARG A 64 -16.96 -3.25 0.77
C ARG A 64 -18.28 -2.61 0.35
N GLY A 65 -18.26 -1.91 -0.79
CA GLY A 65 -19.45 -1.14 -1.22
C GLY A 65 -19.91 -0.10 -0.20
N GLY A 66 -18.98 0.55 0.52
CA GLY A 66 -19.28 1.55 1.54
C GLY A 66 -19.75 1.01 2.90
N LYS A 67 -19.85 -0.32 3.06
CA LYS A 67 -20.37 -0.98 4.27
C LYS A 67 -19.28 -1.80 4.97
N VAL A 68 -19.57 -2.17 6.21
CA VAL A 68 -18.79 -3.17 6.96
C VAL A 68 -18.67 -4.46 6.14
N MET A 69 -17.48 -5.03 6.13
CA MET A 69 -17.23 -6.28 5.43
C MET A 69 -17.92 -7.45 6.14
N PRO A 70 -18.66 -8.30 5.42
CA PRO A 70 -19.26 -9.51 6.00
C PRO A 70 -18.19 -10.42 6.62
N GLN A 71 -18.51 -11.08 7.72
CA GLN A 71 -17.57 -11.94 8.45
C GLN A 71 -16.91 -12.99 7.55
N LYS A 72 -17.68 -13.67 6.71
CA LYS A 72 -17.15 -14.66 5.76
C LYS A 72 -16.12 -14.05 4.80
N THR A 73 -16.37 -12.82 4.32
CA THR A 73 -15.41 -12.10 3.47
C THR A 73 -14.16 -11.74 4.26
N ALA A 74 -14.29 -11.30 5.52
CA ALA A 74 -13.15 -11.00 6.39
C ALA A 74 -12.25 -12.22 6.63
N GLU A 75 -12.86 -13.39 6.85
CA GLU A 75 -12.13 -14.65 6.99
C GLU A 75 -11.40 -15.04 5.71
N ASN A 76 -12.04 -14.88 4.54
CA ASN A 76 -11.41 -15.15 3.24
C ASN A 76 -10.24 -14.20 2.97
N VAL A 77 -10.40 -12.90 3.21
CA VAL A 77 -9.33 -11.89 3.08
C VAL A 77 -8.16 -12.23 3.99
N ARG A 78 -8.43 -12.56 5.26
CA ARG A 78 -7.39 -12.96 6.20
C ARG A 78 -6.63 -14.21 5.73
N LYS A 79 -7.35 -15.21 5.20
CA LYS A 79 -6.74 -16.42 4.65
C LYS A 79 -5.89 -16.08 3.42
N ALA A 80 -6.42 -15.31 2.46
CA ALA A 80 -5.70 -14.91 1.25
C ALA A 80 -4.40 -14.17 1.58
N ILE A 81 -4.43 -13.18 2.49
CA ILE A 81 -3.21 -12.50 2.93
C ILE A 81 -2.18 -13.48 3.50
N LYS A 82 -2.61 -14.46 4.34
CA LYS A 82 -1.70 -15.48 4.88
C LYS A 82 -1.09 -16.36 3.80
N GLU A 83 -1.88 -16.83 2.85
CA GLU A 83 -1.40 -17.66 1.75
C GLU A 83 -0.44 -16.91 0.84
N THR A 84 -0.71 -15.63 0.55
CA THR A 84 0.18 -14.74 -0.19
C THR A 84 1.54 -14.59 0.51
N LEU A 85 1.55 -14.37 1.83
CA LEU A 85 2.79 -14.28 2.62
C LEU A 85 3.59 -15.60 2.65
N LEU A 86 2.95 -16.73 2.37
CA LEU A 86 3.60 -18.03 2.24
C LEU A 86 4.04 -18.35 0.81
N GLY A 87 3.81 -17.42 -0.14
CA GLY A 87 4.09 -17.64 -1.57
C GLY A 87 3.20 -18.71 -2.20
N ARG A 88 1.99 -18.92 -1.66
CA ARG A 88 1.03 -19.93 -2.13
C ARG A 88 -0.13 -19.33 -2.92
N PHE A 89 -0.10 -18.03 -3.14
CA PHE A 89 -1.20 -17.29 -3.75
C PHE A 89 -0.65 -16.25 -4.71
N GLU A 90 -1.04 -16.34 -5.97
CA GLU A 90 -0.62 -15.39 -6.99
C GLU A 90 -1.66 -14.27 -7.11
N VAL A 91 -1.35 -13.14 -6.51
CA VAL A 91 -2.23 -11.97 -6.45
C VAL A 91 -2.52 -11.41 -7.84
N GLU A 92 -1.54 -11.45 -8.74
CA GLU A 92 -1.66 -10.93 -10.11
C GLU A 92 -2.73 -11.66 -10.92
N GLU A 93 -2.83 -12.98 -10.77
CA GLU A 93 -3.87 -13.77 -11.44
C GLU A 93 -5.27 -13.36 -10.99
N MET A 94 -5.47 -13.13 -9.69
CA MET A 94 -6.75 -12.65 -9.18
C MET A 94 -7.10 -11.24 -9.66
N LEU A 95 -6.12 -10.35 -9.67
CA LEU A 95 -6.32 -8.97 -10.09
C LEU A 95 -6.66 -8.87 -11.57
N ALA A 96 -6.04 -9.71 -12.40
CA ALA A 96 -6.32 -9.75 -13.84
C ALA A 96 -7.78 -10.13 -14.15
N LEU A 97 -8.45 -10.87 -13.27
CA LEU A 97 -9.86 -11.23 -13.41
C LEU A 97 -10.82 -10.10 -12.99
N GLU A 98 -10.41 -9.26 -12.05
CA GLU A 98 -11.28 -8.24 -11.42
C GLU A 98 -11.03 -6.83 -11.95
N PHE A 99 -9.82 -6.53 -12.42
CA PHE A 99 -9.40 -5.18 -12.84
C PHE A 99 -8.60 -5.19 -14.13
N ASN A 100 -8.77 -4.13 -14.91
CA ASN A 100 -7.82 -3.82 -15.98
C ASN A 100 -6.55 -3.21 -15.35
N LEU A 101 -5.55 -4.05 -15.12
CA LEU A 101 -4.26 -3.63 -14.54
C LEU A 101 -3.48 -2.70 -15.48
N ASP A 102 -3.75 -2.77 -16.79
CA ASP A 102 -3.06 -1.97 -17.81
C ASP A 102 -3.60 -0.53 -17.91
N SER A 103 -4.73 -0.23 -17.24
CA SER A 103 -5.26 1.14 -17.24
C SER A 103 -4.50 2.03 -16.25
N GLY A 104 -3.89 3.11 -16.68
CA GLY A 104 -3.24 4.10 -15.84
C GLY A 104 -4.16 4.73 -14.80
N LEU A 105 -3.57 5.30 -13.76
CA LEU A 105 -4.30 6.08 -12.76
C LEU A 105 -4.67 7.46 -13.34
N LYS A 106 -5.82 7.98 -12.94
CA LYS A 106 -6.28 9.29 -13.43
C LYS A 106 -5.79 10.43 -12.53
N LYS A 107 -5.33 11.52 -13.17
CA LYS A 107 -4.88 12.76 -12.52
C LYS A 107 -3.79 12.51 -11.48
N VAL A 108 -2.75 11.77 -11.90
CA VAL A 108 -1.60 11.48 -11.04
C VAL A 108 -0.71 12.71 -10.92
N GLU A 109 -0.39 13.04 -9.68
CA GLU A 109 0.63 14.01 -9.32
C GLU A 109 1.56 13.35 -8.29
N THR A 110 2.86 13.59 -8.45
CA THR A 110 3.88 13.10 -7.54
C THR A 110 4.79 14.25 -7.13
N ASN A 111 5.24 14.24 -5.89
CA ASN A 111 6.22 15.18 -5.39
C ASN A 111 7.15 14.49 -4.40
N PHE A 112 8.45 14.74 -4.51
CA PHE A 112 9.43 14.24 -3.57
C PHE A 112 9.97 15.39 -2.72
N TYR A 113 10.13 15.14 -1.42
CA TYR A 113 10.71 16.09 -0.48
C TYR A 113 11.35 15.35 0.70
N VAL A 114 12.20 16.06 1.43
CA VAL A 114 12.69 15.56 2.71
C VAL A 114 11.83 16.15 3.82
N ASP A 115 11.15 15.27 4.56
CA ASP A 115 10.32 15.68 5.69
C ASP A 115 11.20 16.27 6.80
N ARG A 116 10.91 17.49 7.24
CA ARG A 116 11.73 18.21 8.22
C ARG A 116 11.57 17.73 9.64
N VAL A 117 10.48 17.01 9.95
CA VAL A 117 10.21 16.49 11.28
C VAL A 117 10.85 15.12 11.47
N PHE A 118 10.66 14.25 10.49
CA PHE A 118 11.19 12.89 10.53
C PHE A 118 12.59 12.74 9.94
N HIS A 119 13.06 13.76 9.21
CA HIS A 119 14.32 13.74 8.45
C HIS A 119 14.40 12.55 7.47
N LEU A 120 13.25 12.14 6.94
CA LEU A 120 13.12 11.03 6.01
C LEU A 120 12.69 11.52 4.62
N PRO A 121 13.19 10.87 3.56
CA PRO A 121 12.67 11.06 2.23
C PRO A 121 11.19 10.71 2.15
N ALA A 122 10.38 11.60 1.62
CA ALA A 122 8.94 11.44 1.48
C ALA A 122 8.51 11.62 0.03
N LEU A 123 7.70 10.68 -0.45
CA LEU A 123 7.03 10.74 -1.74
C LEU A 123 5.53 11.00 -1.51
N LEU A 124 5.04 12.11 -2.02
CA LEU A 124 3.61 12.39 -2.12
C LEU A 124 3.10 11.85 -3.45
N VAL A 125 2.04 11.05 -3.41
CA VAL A 125 1.28 10.60 -4.59
C VAL A 125 -0.16 11.08 -4.42
N GLU A 126 -0.65 11.86 -5.37
CA GLU A 126 -2.05 12.27 -5.45
C GLU A 126 -2.68 11.77 -6.74
N ALA A 127 -3.84 11.16 -6.64
CA ALA A 127 -4.58 10.64 -7.79
C ALA A 127 -6.08 10.61 -7.50
N ASN A 128 -6.91 10.44 -8.53
CA ASN A 128 -8.31 10.12 -8.31
C ASN A 128 -8.43 8.77 -7.61
N SER A 129 -9.32 8.69 -6.62
CA SER A 129 -9.60 7.43 -5.93
C SER A 129 -10.23 6.45 -6.89
N GLN A 130 -9.58 5.32 -7.13
CA GLN A 130 -10.04 4.26 -8.00
C GLN A 130 -9.58 2.89 -7.49
N PRO A 131 -10.27 1.79 -7.88
CA PRO A 131 -9.83 0.44 -7.53
C PRO A 131 -8.40 0.17 -7.98
N GLY A 132 -7.65 -0.61 -7.21
CA GLY A 132 -6.27 -0.98 -7.52
C GLY A 132 -5.22 0.11 -7.35
N LEU A 133 -5.60 1.37 -7.00
CA LEU A 133 -4.66 2.48 -6.84
C LEU A 133 -3.46 2.11 -5.95
N PHE A 134 -3.74 1.57 -4.77
CA PHE A 134 -2.68 1.22 -3.80
C PHE A 134 -1.77 0.11 -4.33
N TYR A 135 -2.34 -0.91 -4.95
CA TYR A 135 -1.56 -1.96 -5.58
C TYR A 135 -0.59 -1.40 -6.62
N LYS A 136 -1.10 -0.56 -7.53
CA LYS A 136 -0.28 0.06 -8.58
C LYS A 136 0.84 0.92 -8.00
N VAL A 137 0.54 1.75 -6.99
CA VAL A 137 1.55 2.58 -6.35
C VAL A 137 2.61 1.71 -5.66
N MET A 138 2.22 0.71 -4.88
CA MET A 138 3.17 -0.14 -4.17
C MET A 138 3.99 -1.01 -5.12
N ASN A 139 3.39 -1.50 -6.20
CA ASN A 139 4.11 -2.24 -7.24
C ASN A 139 5.15 -1.36 -7.94
N ALA A 140 4.80 -0.12 -8.27
CA ALA A 140 5.73 0.83 -8.86
C ALA A 140 6.90 1.18 -7.90
N ILE A 141 6.63 1.36 -6.61
CA ILE A 141 7.65 1.57 -5.57
C ILE A 141 8.59 0.36 -5.47
N TRP A 142 8.02 -0.84 -5.47
CA TRP A 142 8.81 -2.07 -5.39
C TRP A 142 9.73 -2.25 -6.62
N GLN A 143 9.24 -1.91 -7.81
CA GLN A 143 10.05 -1.98 -9.05
C GLN A 143 11.21 -0.99 -9.07
N GLU A 144 11.17 0.07 -8.29
CA GLU A 144 12.30 1.01 -8.07
C GLU A 144 13.23 0.56 -6.92
N ASP A 145 13.05 -0.65 -6.39
CA ASP A 145 13.82 -1.20 -5.26
C ASP A 145 13.78 -0.29 -4.01
N LEU A 146 12.63 0.32 -3.76
CA LEU A 146 12.42 1.23 -2.64
C LEU A 146 11.69 0.54 -1.49
N LEU A 147 12.12 0.87 -0.26
CA LEU A 147 11.51 0.39 0.97
C LEU A 147 10.57 1.43 1.56
N VAL A 148 9.31 1.07 1.77
CA VAL A 148 8.34 1.90 2.49
C VAL A 148 8.49 1.65 3.99
N VAL A 149 8.89 2.67 4.75
CA VAL A 149 9.08 2.59 6.21
C VAL A 149 7.95 3.22 7.00
N ASN A 150 7.24 4.15 6.40
CA ASN A 150 6.03 4.75 6.97
C ASN A 150 5.10 5.19 5.84
N ALA A 151 3.80 5.16 6.08
CA ALA A 151 2.83 5.64 5.11
C ALA A 151 1.58 6.20 5.79
N ASN A 152 1.08 7.30 5.24
CA ASN A 152 -0.17 7.94 5.64
C ASN A 152 -1.05 8.21 4.43
N LEU A 153 -2.34 8.01 4.61
CA LEU A 153 -3.35 8.19 3.60
C LEU A 153 -4.44 9.14 4.06
N LEU A 154 -4.82 10.03 3.18
CA LEU A 154 -6.04 10.83 3.27
C LEU A 154 -6.85 10.70 1.98
N VAL A 155 -8.13 10.36 2.12
CA VAL A 155 -9.09 10.39 1.00
C VAL A 155 -10.05 11.54 1.21
N LEU A 156 -10.07 12.49 0.28
CA LEU A 156 -10.93 13.67 0.35
C LEU A 156 -11.56 13.96 -1.01
N ARG A 157 -12.90 14.04 -1.05
CA ARG A 157 -13.67 14.41 -2.26
C ARG A 157 -13.29 13.62 -3.52
N GLY A 158 -13.10 12.29 -3.37
CA GLY A 158 -12.75 11.41 -4.49
C GLY A 158 -11.29 11.51 -4.97
N ARG A 159 -10.44 12.24 -4.25
CA ARG A 159 -8.98 12.21 -4.43
C ARG A 159 -8.32 11.47 -3.28
N THR A 160 -7.32 10.71 -3.62
CA THR A 160 -6.43 10.04 -2.66
C THR A 160 -5.12 10.79 -2.60
N ARG A 161 -4.69 11.11 -1.39
CA ARG A 161 -3.38 11.67 -1.08
C ARG A 161 -2.63 10.68 -0.22
N LEU A 162 -1.55 10.13 -0.75
CA LEU A 162 -0.71 9.13 -0.11
C LEU A 162 0.68 9.72 0.12
N ILE A 163 1.13 9.73 1.36
CA ILE A 163 2.49 10.11 1.74
C ILE A 163 3.23 8.83 2.12
N LEU A 164 4.33 8.55 1.43
CA LEU A 164 5.19 7.40 1.63
C LEU A 164 6.57 7.88 2.08
N TYR A 165 7.02 7.42 3.25
CA TYR A 165 8.39 7.62 3.69
C TYR A 165 9.23 6.46 3.20
N LEU A 166 10.29 6.77 2.47
CA LEU A 166 11.03 5.81 1.67
C LEU A 166 12.49 5.74 2.07
N LEU A 167 13.05 4.55 1.97
CA LEU A 167 14.49 4.34 1.92
C LEU A 167 14.86 3.69 0.59
N GLY A 168 16.04 3.95 0.12
CA GLY A 168 16.62 3.29 -1.03
C GLY A 168 17.17 1.90 -0.69
N PRO A 169 17.83 1.25 -1.65
CA PRO A 169 18.49 -0.03 -1.43
C PRO A 169 19.45 0.00 -0.23
N ASN A 170 19.47 -1.11 0.52
CA ASN A 170 20.27 -1.24 1.76
C ASN A 170 19.92 -0.19 2.84
N GLU A 171 18.67 0.24 2.91
CA GLU A 171 18.16 1.21 3.90
C GLU A 171 18.86 2.60 3.83
N ASN A 172 19.44 2.95 2.69
CA ASN A 172 20.08 4.23 2.50
C ASN A 172 19.07 5.37 2.31
N LEU A 173 19.42 6.56 2.78
CA LEU A 173 18.65 7.76 2.50
C LEU A 173 18.73 8.09 0.99
N ILE A 174 17.60 8.48 0.41
CA ILE A 174 17.50 8.89 -0.98
C ILE A 174 17.86 10.37 -1.09
N PRO A 175 18.91 10.74 -1.82
CA PRO A 175 19.23 12.14 -2.07
C PRO A 175 18.10 12.85 -2.83
N GLU A 176 17.88 14.13 -2.55
CA GLU A 176 16.74 14.89 -3.10
C GLU A 176 16.71 14.89 -4.64
N TYR A 177 17.87 15.04 -5.29
CA TYR A 177 17.96 15.01 -6.76
C TYR A 177 17.55 13.67 -7.37
N LEU A 178 17.86 12.57 -6.67
CA LEU A 178 17.46 11.21 -7.09
C LEU A 178 15.97 10.99 -6.80
N GLY A 179 15.51 11.44 -5.65
CA GLY A 179 14.09 11.38 -5.28
C GLY A 179 13.17 12.11 -6.25
N THR A 180 13.59 13.27 -6.75
CA THR A 180 12.85 14.01 -7.78
C THR A 180 12.74 13.19 -9.07
N LYS A 181 13.82 12.56 -9.53
CA LYS A 181 13.79 11.68 -10.71
C LYS A 181 12.88 10.46 -10.50
N ILE A 182 12.93 9.86 -9.32
CA ILE A 182 12.05 8.74 -8.94
C ILE A 182 10.59 9.21 -9.00
N ALA A 183 10.25 10.36 -8.46
CA ALA A 183 8.89 10.90 -8.48
C ALA A 183 8.39 11.11 -9.93
N GLU A 184 9.21 11.65 -10.81
CA GLU A 184 8.88 11.81 -12.23
C GLU A 184 8.67 10.47 -12.94
N SER A 185 9.57 9.49 -12.73
CA SER A 185 9.45 8.12 -13.27
C SER A 185 8.15 7.45 -12.80
N LEU A 186 7.86 7.55 -11.50
CA LEU A 186 6.64 6.99 -10.92
C LEU A 186 5.38 7.66 -11.47
N LYS A 187 5.39 8.98 -11.65
CA LYS A 187 4.25 9.70 -12.25
C LYS A 187 3.94 9.17 -13.64
N GLN A 188 4.94 9.03 -14.50
CA GLN A 188 4.77 8.50 -15.84
C GLN A 188 4.20 7.08 -15.80
N ARG A 189 4.85 6.18 -15.07
CA ARG A 189 4.45 4.77 -14.94
C ARG A 189 3.04 4.58 -14.38
N LEU A 190 2.62 5.42 -13.45
CA LEU A 190 1.28 5.37 -12.87
C LEU A 190 0.21 5.97 -13.76
N SER A 191 0.58 6.81 -14.74
CA SER A 191 -0.35 7.45 -15.66
C SER A 191 -0.59 6.64 -16.93
N ASP A 192 0.36 5.78 -17.29
CA ASP A 192 0.30 4.86 -18.46
C ASP A 192 -0.61 3.66 -18.14
#